data_f8ce5b7336920609b7338f040c4b4d9f
#
_entry.id   f8ce5b7336920609b7338f040c4b4d9f
#
_cell.length_a   1.000
_cell.length_b   1.000
_cell.length_c   1.000
_cell.angle_alpha   90.00
_cell.angle_beta   90.00
_cell.angle_gamma   90.00
#
_symmetry.space_group_name_H-M   'P 1'
#
loop_
_entity.id
_entity.type
_entity.pdbx_description
1 polymer ?
#
loop_
_entity_poly.entity_id
_entity_poly.type
_entity_poly.pdbx_seq_one_letter_code
_entity_poly.pdbx_strand_id
1 'polypeptide(L)' 'MDKTTILTELKSVFKEIKKNIDTDSISEDTRLVEDFGLDSLTILLLSFAIEKKFGFKFDGPVKFATVGEVVDYVEKMTL' A
#
# COMPACT_ATOMS: atom_id res chain seq x y z
N MET A 1 4.47 -13.99 -4.05
CA MET A 1 5.19 -13.35 -2.93
C MET A 1 4.41 -13.60 -1.65
N ASP A 2 5.10 -13.79 -0.55
CA ASP A 2 4.41 -13.94 0.73
C ASP A 2 4.06 -12.59 1.33
N LYS A 3 3.18 -12.60 2.33
CA LYS A 3 2.69 -11.35 2.93
C LYS A 3 3.78 -10.54 3.62
N THR A 4 4.76 -11.20 4.23
CA THR A 4 5.85 -10.52 4.90
C THR A 4 6.70 -9.73 3.91
N THR A 5 7.04 -10.34 2.77
CA THR A 5 7.79 -9.67 1.72
C THR A 5 6.99 -8.51 1.12
N ILE A 6 5.71 -8.74 0.87
CA ILE A 6 4.84 -7.69 0.33
C ILE A 6 4.78 -6.50 1.29
N LEU A 7 4.59 -6.75 2.58
CA LEU A 7 4.53 -5.69 3.56
C LEU A 7 5.84 -4.89 3.61
N THR A 8 6.99 -5.57 3.54
CA THR A 8 8.29 -4.92 3.52
C THR A 8 8.42 -4.00 2.31
N GLU A 9 8.01 -4.47 1.14
CA GLU A 9 8.05 -3.67 -0.08
C GLU A 9 7.08 -2.49 -0.01
N LEU A 10 5.89 -2.70 0.56
CA LEU A 10 4.90 -1.63 0.73
C LEU A 10 5.41 -0.54 1.67
N LYS A 11 6.16 -0.89 2.70
CA LYS A 11 6.76 0.11 3.59
C LYS A 11 7.65 1.08 2.82
N SER A 12 8.44 0.57 1.88
CA SER A 12 9.25 1.42 1.00
C SER A 12 8.38 2.34 0.16
N VAL A 13 7.29 1.82 -0.40
CA VAL A 13 6.38 2.61 -1.23
C VAL A 13 5.74 3.72 -0.40
N PHE A 14 5.25 3.40 0.79
CA PHE A 14 4.64 4.41 1.67
C PHE A 14 5.66 5.50 2.04
N LYS A 15 6.90 5.13 2.29
CA LYS A 15 7.95 6.09 2.63
C LYS A 15 8.25 7.05 1.47
N GLU A 16 8.17 6.57 0.24
CA GLU A 16 8.34 7.41 -0.94
C GLU A 16 7.20 8.41 -1.11
N ILE A 17 5.96 7.97 -0.81
CA ILE A 17 4.77 8.79 -0.96
C ILE A 17 4.68 9.84 0.15
N LYS A 18 5.03 9.47 1.37
CA LYS A 18 4.93 10.35 2.53
C LYS A 18 6.13 10.14 3.43
N LYS A 19 7.11 11.02 3.32
CA LYS A 19 8.44 10.84 3.93
C LYS A 19 8.44 10.81 5.45
N ASN A 20 7.45 11.39 6.10
CA ASN A 20 7.39 11.40 7.57
C ASN A 20 6.63 10.23 8.17
N ILE A 21 6.29 9.23 7.37
CA ILE A 21 5.66 8.01 7.89
C ILE A 21 6.72 7.21 8.68
N ASP A 22 6.32 6.75 9.87
CA ASP A 22 7.12 5.84 10.67
C ASP A 22 6.88 4.41 10.18
N THR A 23 7.79 3.89 9.36
CA THR A 23 7.62 2.57 8.75
C THR A 23 7.66 1.44 9.77
N ASP A 24 8.28 1.65 10.93
CA ASP A 24 8.34 0.62 11.97
C ASP A 24 6.99 0.39 12.64
N SER A 25 6.10 1.39 12.60
CA SER A 25 4.77 1.26 13.20
C SER A 25 3.71 0.77 12.21
N ILE A 26 4.07 0.52 10.95
CA ILE A 26 3.13 0.03 9.95
C ILE A 26 2.81 -1.44 10.20
N SER A 27 1.52 -1.77 10.25
CA SER A 27 1.04 -3.15 10.34
C SER A 27 -0.12 -3.34 9.37
N GLU A 28 -0.64 -4.55 9.28
CA GLU A 28 -1.81 -4.82 8.45
C GLU A 28 -3.04 -4.08 8.94
N ASP A 29 -3.11 -3.75 10.22
CA ASP A 29 -4.24 -3.01 10.80
C ASP A 29 -4.14 -1.49 10.59
N THR A 30 -3.02 -0.99 10.11
CA THR A 30 -2.84 0.44 9.87
C THR A 30 -3.84 0.94 8.82
N ARG A 31 -4.54 2.02 9.13
CA ARG A 31 -5.56 2.58 8.25
C ARG A 31 -4.96 3.68 7.39
N LEU A 32 -5.24 3.62 6.08
CA LEU A 32 -4.60 4.54 5.13
C LEU A 32 -5.02 5.99 5.35
N VAL A 33 -6.31 6.23 5.56
CA VAL A 33 -6.82 7.59 5.73
C VAL A 33 -6.63 8.08 7.17
N GLU A 34 -7.08 7.28 8.16
CA GLU A 34 -7.07 7.73 9.55
C GLU A 34 -5.67 7.76 10.15
N ASP A 35 -4.85 6.74 9.88
CA ASP A 35 -3.53 6.64 10.52
C ASP A 35 -2.44 7.36 9.74
N PHE A 36 -2.49 7.32 8.39
CA PHE A 36 -1.51 8.00 7.54
C PHE A 36 -1.98 9.38 7.10
N GLY A 37 -3.27 9.69 7.19
CA GLY A 37 -3.80 10.96 6.75
C GLY A 37 -3.78 11.14 5.24
N LEU A 38 -3.89 10.05 4.48
CA LEU A 38 -3.86 10.14 3.01
C LEU A 38 -5.19 10.66 2.48
N ASP A 39 -5.11 11.55 1.48
CA ASP A 39 -6.28 12.02 0.75
C ASP A 39 -6.44 11.24 -0.56
N SER A 40 -7.49 11.56 -1.31
CA SER A 40 -7.80 10.84 -2.56
C SER A 40 -6.67 10.93 -3.59
N LEU A 41 -6.04 12.08 -3.71
CA LEU A 41 -4.94 12.26 -4.66
C LEU A 41 -3.73 11.41 -4.26
N THR A 42 -3.39 11.42 -2.98
CA THR A 42 -2.26 10.63 -2.48
C THR A 42 -2.53 9.14 -2.61
N ILE A 43 -3.77 8.70 -2.38
CA ILE A 43 -4.15 7.30 -2.59
C ILE A 43 -4.01 6.91 -4.06
N LEU A 44 -4.37 7.80 -4.98
CA LEU A 44 -4.18 7.56 -6.41
C LEU A 44 -2.71 7.40 -6.76
N LEU A 45 -1.86 8.29 -6.24
CA LEU A 45 -0.41 8.18 -6.43
C LEU A 45 0.14 6.89 -5.85
N LEU A 46 -0.36 6.50 -4.68
CA LEU A 46 0.01 5.25 -4.03
C LEU A 46 -0.34 4.05 -4.91
N SER A 47 -1.53 4.06 -5.51
CA SER A 47 -1.94 2.94 -6.38
C SER A 47 -1.03 2.81 -7.60
N PHE A 48 -0.63 3.91 -8.21
CA PHE A 48 0.31 3.88 -9.33
C PHE A 48 1.68 3.34 -8.91
N ALA A 49 2.17 3.76 -7.74
CA ALA A 49 3.44 3.28 -7.22
C ALA A 49 3.41 1.77 -6.94
N ILE A 50 2.29 1.28 -6.41
CA ILE A 50 2.10 -0.15 -6.16
C ILE A 50 2.08 -0.94 -7.46
N GLU A 51 1.35 -0.45 -8.46
CA GLU A 51 1.31 -1.12 -9.77
C GLU A 51 2.70 -1.25 -10.37
N LYS A 52 3.48 -0.18 -10.29
CA LYS A 52 4.84 -0.17 -10.83
C LYS A 52 5.76 -1.10 -10.04
N LYS A 53 5.64 -1.08 -8.71
CA LYS A 53 6.51 -1.87 -7.84
C LYS A 53 6.30 -3.36 -8.02
N PHE A 54 5.04 -3.79 -8.14
CA PHE A 54 4.69 -5.22 -8.16
C PHE A 54 4.34 -5.74 -9.55
N GLY A 55 4.27 -4.86 -10.55
CA GLY A 55 4.11 -5.29 -11.95
C GLY A 55 2.73 -5.75 -12.33
N PHE A 56 1.68 -5.15 -11.77
CA PHE A 56 0.29 -5.43 -12.16
C PHE A 56 -0.49 -4.13 -12.27
N LYS A 57 -1.77 -4.22 -12.67
CA LYS A 57 -2.67 -3.08 -12.72
C LYS A 57 -3.94 -3.36 -11.94
N PHE A 58 -4.42 -2.34 -11.21
CA PHE A 58 -5.70 -2.44 -10.52
C PHE A 58 -6.84 -2.40 -11.54
N ASP A 59 -7.90 -3.15 -11.26
CA ASP A 59 -9.05 -3.25 -12.16
C ASP A 59 -9.99 -2.04 -12.10
N GLY A 60 -9.77 -1.12 -11.18
CA GLY A 60 -10.63 0.05 -11.03
C GLY A 60 -10.12 0.93 -9.91
N PRO A 61 -10.95 1.86 -9.43
CA PRO A 61 -10.54 2.76 -8.33
C PRO A 61 -10.11 1.98 -7.10
N VAL A 62 -9.00 2.41 -6.50
CA VAL A 62 -8.48 1.79 -5.28
C VAL A 62 -9.28 2.31 -4.09
N LYS A 63 -9.85 1.39 -3.30
CA LYS A 63 -10.66 1.72 -2.12
C LYS A 63 -10.27 0.83 -0.95
N PHE A 64 -9.00 0.86 -0.60
CA PHE A 64 -8.52 0.10 0.55
C PHE A 64 -8.63 0.93 1.82
N ALA A 65 -9.13 0.31 2.88
CA ALA A 65 -9.20 0.95 4.19
C ALA A 65 -7.90 0.76 4.97
N THR A 66 -7.31 -0.44 4.88
CA THR A 66 -6.13 -0.80 5.67
C THR A 66 -4.98 -1.29 4.79
N VAL A 67 -3.78 -1.29 5.39
CA VAL A 67 -2.59 -1.87 4.74
C VAL A 67 -2.80 -3.36 4.47
N GLY A 68 -3.49 -4.07 5.38
CA GLY A 68 -3.77 -5.49 5.19
C GLY A 68 -4.57 -5.78 3.93
N GLU A 69 -5.53 -4.92 3.60
CA GLU A 69 -6.31 -5.09 2.37
C GLU A 69 -5.42 -4.95 1.14
N VAL A 70 -4.46 -4.03 1.17
CA VAL A 70 -3.49 -3.85 0.09
C VAL A 70 -2.61 -5.08 -0.03
N VAL A 71 -2.10 -5.58 1.11
CA VAL A 71 -1.26 -6.79 1.13
C VAL A 71 -2.01 -7.98 0.54
N ASP A 72 -3.25 -8.18 0.93
CA ASP A 72 -4.07 -9.30 0.43
C ASP A 72 -4.27 -9.19 -1.08
N TYR A 73 -4.53 -7.99 -1.58
CA TYR A 73 -4.73 -7.78 -3.00
C TYR A 73 -3.44 -8.07 -3.79
N VAL A 74 -2.30 -7.55 -3.31
CA VAL A 74 -1.02 -7.75 -3.98
C VAL A 74 -0.65 -9.25 -3.97
N GLU A 75 -0.88 -9.92 -2.85
CA GLU A 75 -0.62 -11.37 -2.77
C GLU A 75 -1.41 -12.12 -3.84
N LYS A 76 -2.69 -11.79 -3.98
CA LYS A 76 -3.55 -12.42 -4.99
C LYS A 76 -3.04 -12.15 -6.41
N MET A 77 -2.59 -10.93 -6.68
CA MET A 77 -2.17 -10.54 -8.04
C MET A 77 -0.76 -11.02 -8.39
N THR A 78 0.03 -11.44 -7.42
CA THR A 78 1.42 -11.87 -7.64
C THR A 78 1.63 -13.37 -7.40
N LEU A 79 0.56 -14.12 -7.29
CA LEU A 79 0.65 -15.58 -7.17
C LEU A 79 1.21 -16.24 -8.44
#